data_ba06da7113b7a238d27af0e1368f6a27
#
_entry.id   ba06da7113b7a238d27af0e1368f6a27
#
_cell.length_a   1.000
_cell.length_b   1.000
_cell.length_c   1.000
_cell.angle_alpha   90.00
_cell.angle_beta   90.00
_cell.angle_gamma   90.00
#
_symmetry.space_group_name_H-M   'P 1'
#
loop_
_entity.id
_entity.type
_entity.pdbx_description
1 polymer ?
#
loop_
_entity_poly.entity_id
_entity_poly.type
_entity_poly.pdbx_seq_one_letter_code
_entity_poly.pdbx_strand_id
1 'polypeptide(L)'
;MDYKDYYKILGVEKTASADEIKKAYRRLARKYHPDVSKEPDAAERMSEINEANTVLSDPERRAAYDQLGDAGQFQQGGFQPPPGWQGAQRASGFGGFGTHRGDGFEDGAGYSSFFEELFGRGQAFRRGGQPHDMRGADQHATIHMTVPESYSGTKRTLALRSVELDDEGHAHERVRELEVSIPKGVREGQMIRLAGKGQPGMGHGPAGDLLLEVKFADDKRWHAEGKDVYQQVHVTPWQAALGGPVEFHTLAGTFQISVPPGSQSGRKLRIRGKGLPAKEPGDLYLVLEITVPVPTTDAQREAYAALARAFGNPTNREDSAA
;
A
#
# COMPACT_ATOMS: atom_id res chain seq x y z
N MET A 1 2.46 -11.09 -44.69
CA MET A 1 1.92 -10.22 -43.63
C MET A 1 0.82 -9.39 -44.19
N ASP A 2 -0.34 -9.35 -43.55
CA ASP A 2 -1.46 -8.60 -44.04
C ASP A 2 -1.37 -7.13 -43.51
N TYR A 3 -1.38 -6.19 -44.43
CA TYR A 3 -1.42 -4.76 -44.15
C TYR A 3 -2.74 -4.41 -43.41
N LYS A 4 -2.62 -3.83 -42.23
CA LYS A 4 -3.77 -3.38 -41.47
C LYS A 4 -4.05 -1.90 -41.75
N ASP A 5 -5.20 -1.61 -42.29
CA ASP A 5 -5.65 -0.23 -42.54
C ASP A 5 -6.27 0.38 -41.28
N TYR A 6 -5.46 1.07 -40.49
CA TYR A 6 -5.88 1.68 -39.23
C TYR A 6 -6.97 2.74 -39.37
N TYR A 7 -7.02 3.44 -40.54
CA TYR A 7 -8.10 4.39 -40.81
C TYR A 7 -9.44 3.69 -40.97
N LYS A 8 -9.47 2.55 -41.67
CA LYS A 8 -10.68 1.72 -41.81
C LYS A 8 -11.10 1.09 -40.48
N ILE A 9 -10.14 0.65 -39.66
CA ILE A 9 -10.42 0.09 -38.33
C ILE A 9 -11.13 1.13 -37.45
N LEU A 10 -10.70 2.40 -37.44
CA LEU A 10 -11.36 3.47 -36.72
C LEU A 10 -12.61 4.04 -37.44
N GLY A 11 -12.79 3.70 -38.73
CA GLY A 11 -13.90 4.22 -39.54
C GLY A 11 -13.79 5.71 -39.79
N VAL A 12 -12.59 6.20 -40.09
CA VAL A 12 -12.25 7.60 -40.41
C VAL A 12 -11.50 7.68 -41.72
N GLU A 13 -11.53 8.84 -42.36
CA GLU A 13 -10.78 9.08 -43.59
C GLU A 13 -9.28 9.36 -43.28
N LYS A 14 -8.40 9.12 -44.27
CA LYS A 14 -6.95 9.40 -44.13
C LYS A 14 -6.66 10.88 -43.81
N THR A 15 -7.58 11.79 -44.17
CA THR A 15 -7.49 13.23 -43.93
C THR A 15 -8.01 13.65 -42.57
N ALA A 16 -8.52 12.70 -41.76
CA ALA A 16 -9.13 12.99 -40.45
C ALA A 16 -8.16 13.72 -39.49
N SER A 17 -8.68 14.68 -38.77
CA SER A 17 -7.98 15.42 -37.72
C SER A 17 -7.75 14.56 -36.49
N ALA A 18 -6.80 14.94 -35.63
CA ALA A 18 -6.53 14.24 -34.37
C ALA A 18 -7.78 14.17 -33.45
N ASP A 19 -8.63 15.18 -33.48
CA ASP A 19 -9.88 15.20 -32.71
C ASP A 19 -10.93 14.21 -33.24
N GLU A 20 -11.00 14.06 -34.55
CA GLU A 20 -11.90 13.09 -35.21
C GLU A 20 -11.44 11.66 -34.92
N ILE A 21 -10.14 11.37 -34.98
CA ILE A 21 -9.55 10.10 -34.60
C ILE A 21 -9.89 9.77 -33.16
N LYS A 22 -9.66 10.69 -32.23
CA LYS A 22 -9.97 10.54 -30.79
C LYS A 22 -11.46 10.31 -30.53
N LYS A 23 -12.33 11.01 -31.28
CA LYS A 23 -13.80 10.84 -31.18
C LYS A 23 -14.25 9.46 -31.68
N ALA A 24 -13.67 9.01 -32.80
CA ALA A 24 -13.94 7.69 -33.38
C ALA A 24 -13.48 6.58 -32.42
N TYR A 25 -12.27 6.68 -31.87
CA TYR A 25 -11.75 5.75 -30.87
C TYR A 25 -12.67 5.62 -29.66
N ARG A 26 -13.06 6.75 -29.03
CA ARG A 26 -13.95 6.73 -27.85
C ARG A 26 -15.31 6.08 -28.14
N ARG A 27 -15.86 6.28 -29.34
CA ARG A 27 -17.13 5.67 -29.76
C ARG A 27 -16.99 4.15 -29.89
N LEU A 28 -15.90 3.68 -30.56
CA LEU A 28 -15.68 2.26 -30.78
C LEU A 28 -15.25 1.54 -29.49
N ALA A 29 -14.42 2.15 -28.66
CA ALA A 29 -14.02 1.62 -27.37
C ALA A 29 -15.22 1.37 -26.45
N ARG A 30 -16.20 2.29 -26.41
CA ARG A 30 -17.45 2.07 -25.65
C ARG A 30 -18.30 0.94 -26.24
N LYS A 31 -18.30 0.77 -27.55
CA LYS A 31 -19.09 -0.26 -28.23
C LYS A 31 -18.51 -1.67 -28.01
N TYR A 32 -17.20 -1.80 -28.04
CA TYR A 32 -16.49 -3.08 -27.96
C TYR A 32 -15.82 -3.31 -26.61
N HIS A 33 -16.20 -2.55 -25.58
CA HIS A 33 -15.70 -2.76 -24.20
C HIS A 33 -16.10 -4.16 -23.72
N PRO A 34 -15.17 -4.95 -23.12
CA PRO A 34 -15.44 -6.33 -22.71
C PRO A 34 -16.59 -6.46 -21.71
N ASP A 35 -16.79 -5.44 -20.85
CA ASP A 35 -17.88 -5.46 -19.86
C ASP A 35 -19.26 -5.09 -20.46
N VAL A 36 -19.29 -4.49 -21.64
CA VAL A 36 -20.51 -3.99 -22.26
C VAL A 36 -20.92 -4.76 -23.51
N SER A 37 -19.94 -5.20 -24.30
CA SER A 37 -20.18 -5.89 -25.55
C SER A 37 -20.44 -7.37 -25.35
N LYS A 38 -21.48 -7.88 -26.00
CA LYS A 38 -21.81 -9.32 -26.06
C LYS A 38 -21.34 -9.97 -27.37
N GLU A 39 -20.65 -9.23 -28.23
CA GLU A 39 -20.15 -9.77 -29.51
C GLU A 39 -18.96 -10.70 -29.25
N PRO A 40 -18.92 -11.89 -29.88
CA PRO A 40 -17.86 -12.87 -29.59
C PRO A 40 -16.46 -12.41 -30.02
N ASP A 41 -16.36 -11.42 -30.91
CA ASP A 41 -15.12 -10.85 -31.44
C ASP A 41 -14.78 -9.46 -30.79
N ALA A 42 -15.48 -9.09 -29.73
CA ALA A 42 -15.30 -7.77 -29.08
C ALA A 42 -13.88 -7.54 -28.57
N ALA A 43 -13.25 -8.56 -27.99
CA ALA A 43 -11.88 -8.45 -27.47
C ALA A 43 -10.85 -8.25 -28.59
N GLU A 44 -11.01 -8.95 -29.68
CA GLU A 44 -10.14 -8.89 -30.86
C GLU A 44 -10.26 -7.51 -31.54
N ARG A 45 -11.49 -7.04 -31.74
CA ARG A 45 -11.76 -5.70 -32.27
C ARG A 45 -11.27 -4.59 -31.34
N MET A 46 -11.39 -4.77 -30.04
CA MET A 46 -10.88 -3.80 -29.07
C MET A 46 -9.35 -3.69 -29.16
N SER A 47 -8.65 -4.81 -29.33
CA SER A 47 -7.19 -4.84 -29.53
C SER A 47 -6.80 -4.07 -30.82
N GLU A 48 -7.51 -4.31 -31.92
CA GLU A 48 -7.26 -3.61 -33.19
C GLU A 48 -7.55 -2.10 -33.12
N ILE A 49 -8.62 -1.71 -32.41
CA ILE A 49 -8.98 -0.31 -32.16
C ILE A 49 -7.90 0.40 -31.32
N ASN A 50 -7.37 -0.27 -30.29
CA ASN A 50 -6.31 0.25 -29.45
C ASN A 50 -5.00 0.41 -30.23
N GLU A 51 -4.64 -0.56 -31.06
CA GLU A 51 -3.48 -0.53 -31.94
C GLU A 51 -3.60 0.64 -32.93
N ALA A 52 -4.73 0.77 -33.63
CA ALA A 52 -4.99 1.87 -34.56
C ALA A 52 -4.92 3.25 -33.89
N ASN A 53 -5.48 3.37 -32.70
CA ASN A 53 -5.41 4.62 -31.94
C ASN A 53 -3.96 4.94 -31.50
N THR A 54 -3.18 3.97 -31.10
CA THR A 54 -1.78 4.14 -30.70
C THR A 54 -0.91 4.68 -31.83
N VAL A 55 -1.20 4.29 -33.08
CA VAL A 55 -0.48 4.76 -34.23
C VAL A 55 -1.00 6.12 -34.75
N LEU A 56 -2.31 6.27 -34.86
CA LEU A 56 -2.89 7.45 -35.52
C LEU A 56 -3.06 8.67 -34.61
N SER A 57 -3.01 8.51 -33.30
CA SER A 57 -3.07 9.63 -32.33
C SER A 57 -1.75 10.39 -32.18
N ASP A 58 -0.64 9.77 -32.52
CA ASP A 58 0.69 10.34 -32.49
C ASP A 58 1.08 10.85 -33.88
N PRO A 59 1.39 12.16 -34.05
CA PRO A 59 1.70 12.74 -35.35
C PRO A 59 2.90 12.10 -36.06
N GLU A 60 3.92 11.68 -35.27
CA GLU A 60 5.14 11.10 -35.84
C GLU A 60 4.86 9.65 -36.30
N ARG A 61 4.15 8.86 -35.48
CA ARG A 61 3.75 7.50 -35.84
C ARG A 61 2.77 7.48 -37.01
N ARG A 62 1.85 8.42 -37.05
CA ARG A 62 0.90 8.59 -38.15
C ARG A 62 1.64 8.92 -39.46
N ALA A 63 2.58 9.87 -39.41
CA ALA A 63 3.38 10.21 -40.60
C ALA A 63 4.19 9.01 -41.12
N ALA A 64 4.78 8.25 -40.22
CA ALA A 64 5.49 7.02 -40.54
C ALA A 64 4.58 5.96 -41.18
N TYR A 65 3.39 5.79 -40.62
CA TYR A 65 2.40 4.84 -41.15
C TYR A 65 1.86 5.29 -42.52
N ASP A 66 1.61 6.59 -42.72
CA ASP A 66 1.13 7.15 -43.98
C ASP A 66 2.16 6.98 -45.10
N GLN A 67 3.45 7.19 -44.82
CA GLN A 67 4.54 6.96 -45.78
C GLN A 67 4.62 5.51 -46.25
N LEU A 68 4.31 4.56 -45.36
CA LEU A 68 4.26 3.14 -45.73
C LEU A 68 3.06 2.78 -46.60
N GLY A 69 1.89 3.37 -46.31
CA GLY A 69 0.69 3.19 -47.10
C GLY A 69 0.79 3.70 -48.53
N ASP A 70 1.54 4.75 -48.77
CA ASP A 70 1.71 5.37 -50.10
C ASP A 70 2.81 4.69 -50.94
N ALA A 71 3.75 3.97 -50.33
CA ALA A 71 4.90 3.41 -51.03
C ALA A 71 4.62 2.07 -51.77
N GLY A 72 3.48 1.45 -51.57
CA GLY A 72 3.13 0.16 -52.28
C GLY A 72 4.11 -1.01 -52.06
N GLN A 73 5.06 -0.89 -51.15
CA GLN A 73 6.24 -1.78 -51.00
C GLN A 73 6.04 -3.05 -50.22
N PHE A 74 4.78 -3.43 -49.90
CA PHE A 74 4.52 -4.65 -49.15
C PHE A 74 4.61 -5.96 -49.97
N GLN A 75 4.89 -5.85 -51.28
CA GLN A 75 4.86 -7.05 -52.14
C GLN A 75 6.21 -7.75 -52.36
N GLN A 76 7.36 -7.16 -52.01
CA GLN A 76 8.65 -7.89 -52.15
C GLN A 76 9.70 -7.38 -51.13
N GLY A 77 9.91 -8.16 -50.09
CA GLY A 77 11.19 -8.28 -49.39
C GLY A 77 11.66 -7.08 -48.57
N GLY A 78 11.37 -7.06 -47.29
CA GLY A 78 12.18 -6.39 -46.26
C GLY A 78 12.02 -4.86 -46.19
N PHE A 79 11.39 -4.43 -45.10
CA PHE A 79 11.28 -3.00 -44.73
C PHE A 79 12.67 -2.34 -44.60
N GLN A 80 12.97 -1.36 -45.43
CA GLN A 80 14.09 -0.44 -45.27
C GLN A 80 13.54 0.94 -44.80
N PRO A 81 13.85 1.38 -43.55
CA PRO A 81 13.39 2.68 -43.08
C PRO A 81 14.01 3.80 -43.93
N PRO A 82 13.26 4.87 -44.23
CA PRO A 82 13.78 6.03 -44.99
C PRO A 82 15.01 6.65 -44.32
N PRO A 83 15.99 7.21 -45.09
CA PRO A 83 17.11 7.94 -44.54
C PRO A 83 16.61 9.20 -43.84
N GLY A 84 16.76 9.26 -42.54
CA GLY A 84 16.24 10.32 -41.66
C GLY A 84 15.48 9.80 -40.45
N TRP A 85 15.00 8.56 -40.45
CA TRP A 85 14.31 7.94 -39.36
C TRP A 85 15.13 7.85 -38.04
N GLN A 86 16.46 7.80 -38.16
CA GLN A 86 17.38 7.78 -37.02
C GLN A 86 17.55 9.15 -36.32
N GLY A 87 17.05 10.22 -36.90
CA GLY A 87 17.18 11.60 -36.36
C GLY A 87 16.02 12.06 -35.48
N ALA A 88 14.81 11.54 -35.67
CA ALA A 88 13.61 11.94 -34.92
C ALA A 88 13.59 11.46 -33.47
N GLN A 89 14.49 10.56 -33.11
CA GLN A 89 14.60 10.02 -31.74
C GLN A 89 15.38 10.92 -30.76
N ARG A 90 15.88 12.09 -31.20
CA ARG A 90 16.69 12.98 -30.32
C ARG A 90 15.93 14.15 -29.71
N ALA A 91 14.68 14.39 -30.08
CA ALA A 91 14.01 15.63 -29.71
C ALA A 91 12.81 15.54 -28.80
N SER A 92 12.36 14.40 -28.36
CA SER A 92 11.29 14.38 -27.33
C SER A 92 11.55 13.33 -26.27
N GLY A 93 11.76 13.83 -25.07
CA GLY A 93 11.70 13.07 -23.84
C GLY A 93 10.31 12.45 -23.66
N PHE A 94 10.10 11.27 -24.28
CA PHE A 94 8.88 10.50 -24.14
C PHE A 94 8.99 9.54 -22.95
N GLY A 95 9.11 10.14 -21.78
CA GLY A 95 8.98 9.50 -20.47
C GLY A 95 7.75 10.01 -19.73
N GLY A 96 6.57 9.98 -20.36
CA GLY A 96 5.41 10.57 -19.75
C GLY A 96 4.08 10.05 -20.27
N PHE A 97 3.88 8.73 -20.31
CA PHE A 97 2.52 8.18 -20.43
C PHE A 97 2.34 7.03 -19.43
N GLY A 98 2.43 7.40 -18.19
CA GLY A 98 1.98 6.59 -17.06
C GLY A 98 1.21 7.50 -16.14
N THR A 99 0.00 7.10 -15.79
CA THR A 99 -0.86 7.67 -14.77
C THR A 99 -1.86 8.74 -15.22
N HIS A 100 -2.81 8.34 -16.07
CA HIS A 100 -4.17 8.70 -15.75
C HIS A 100 -4.80 7.51 -15.02
N ARG A 101 -5.00 7.72 -13.75
CA ARG A 101 -5.70 6.91 -12.76
C ARG A 101 -7.13 6.69 -13.23
N GLY A 102 -7.45 5.46 -13.63
CA GLY A 102 -8.79 5.06 -14.01
C GLY A 102 -8.79 3.69 -14.66
N ASP A 103 -9.10 2.69 -13.86
CA ASP A 103 -9.55 1.34 -14.19
C ASP A 103 -8.71 0.46 -15.13
N GLY A 104 -8.06 -0.51 -14.51
CA GLY A 104 -8.01 -1.92 -14.84
C GLY A 104 -8.02 -2.34 -16.31
N PHE A 105 -6.86 -2.25 -17.01
CA PHE A 105 -6.51 -3.14 -18.09
C PHE A 105 -4.99 -3.39 -18.07
N GLU A 106 -4.58 -4.11 -17.06
CA GLU A 106 -3.37 -4.89 -17.07
C GLU A 106 -3.80 -6.28 -17.56
N ASP A 107 -3.66 -6.51 -18.87
CA ASP A 107 -3.32 -7.84 -19.35
C ASP A 107 -3.01 -7.77 -20.87
N GLY A 108 -1.80 -8.21 -21.23
CA GLY A 108 -1.37 -8.92 -22.43
C GLY A 108 -2.23 -8.88 -23.71
N ALA A 109 -2.77 -7.73 -24.12
CA ALA A 109 -3.26 -7.58 -25.47
C ALA A 109 -2.05 -7.49 -26.41
N GLY A 110 -1.58 -8.64 -26.89
CA GLY A 110 -0.50 -8.74 -27.87
C GLY A 110 -0.82 -7.85 -29.07
N TYR A 111 0.02 -6.86 -29.31
CA TYR A 111 -0.01 -6.08 -30.55
C TYR A 111 0.17 -7.04 -31.73
N SER A 112 -0.42 -6.70 -32.89
CA SER A 112 -0.28 -7.54 -34.07
C SER A 112 1.19 -7.63 -34.50
N SER A 113 1.55 -8.73 -35.15
CA SER A 113 2.88 -8.90 -35.75
C SER A 113 3.27 -7.75 -36.71
N PHE A 114 2.29 -7.10 -37.29
CA PHE A 114 2.46 -5.90 -38.12
C PHE A 114 2.94 -4.72 -37.29
N PHE A 115 2.34 -4.47 -36.13
CA PHE A 115 2.76 -3.42 -35.21
C PHE A 115 4.16 -3.67 -34.64
N GLU A 116 4.43 -4.92 -34.23
CA GLU A 116 5.75 -5.29 -33.69
C GLU A 116 6.86 -5.15 -34.72
N GLU A 117 6.62 -5.44 -35.98
CA GLU A 117 7.62 -5.28 -37.03
C GLU A 117 7.84 -3.81 -37.40
N LEU A 118 6.78 -3.01 -37.36
CA LEU A 118 6.83 -1.59 -37.72
C LEU A 118 7.46 -0.74 -36.62
N PHE A 119 7.11 -1.02 -35.36
CA PHE A 119 7.50 -0.23 -34.19
C PHE A 119 8.34 -1.00 -33.18
N GLY A 120 8.35 -2.34 -33.19
CA GLY A 120 9.05 -3.19 -32.22
C GLY A 120 10.56 -3.34 -32.50
N ARG A 121 11.00 -3.27 -33.75
CA ARG A 121 12.43 -3.39 -34.12
C ARG A 121 13.31 -2.25 -33.59
N GLY A 122 12.72 -1.12 -33.23
CA GLY A 122 13.43 0.01 -32.60
C GLY A 122 13.89 -0.26 -31.16
N GLN A 123 13.25 -1.19 -30.46
CA GLN A 123 13.61 -1.51 -29.06
C GLN A 123 14.62 -2.66 -28.91
N ALA A 124 14.70 -3.56 -29.89
CA ALA A 124 15.61 -4.72 -29.80
C ALA A 124 17.08 -4.39 -30.12
N PHE A 125 17.38 -3.30 -30.81
CA PHE A 125 18.75 -2.94 -31.19
C PHE A 125 19.48 -2.00 -30.24
N ARG A 126 18.88 -1.62 -29.09
CA ARG A 126 19.55 -0.83 -28.05
C ARG A 126 20.08 -1.64 -26.86
N ARG A 127 20.41 -2.90 -27.06
CA ARG A 127 21.17 -3.69 -26.06
C ARG A 127 22.69 -3.50 -26.23
N GLY A 128 23.14 -2.29 -26.49
CA GLY A 128 24.54 -1.90 -26.57
C GLY A 128 24.74 -0.56 -25.85
N GLY A 129 25.01 -0.58 -24.55
CA GLY A 129 25.86 0.35 -23.87
C GLY A 129 25.39 1.79 -23.64
N GLN A 130 24.41 2.00 -22.79
CA GLN A 130 24.45 3.03 -21.75
C GLN A 130 23.58 2.57 -20.59
N PRO A 131 24.00 2.69 -19.32
CA PRO A 131 23.17 2.37 -18.20
C PRO A 131 21.95 3.28 -18.25
N HIS A 132 20.77 2.71 -18.52
CA HIS A 132 19.52 3.46 -18.42
C HIS A 132 19.35 3.85 -16.96
N ASP A 133 19.17 5.14 -16.70
CA ASP A 133 18.80 5.67 -15.40
C ASP A 133 17.44 5.08 -15.00
N MET A 134 17.44 3.95 -14.31
CA MET A 134 16.22 3.30 -13.86
C MET A 134 16.01 3.60 -12.38
N ARG A 135 14.78 4.02 -12.05
CA ARG A 135 14.40 4.18 -10.63
C ARG A 135 14.51 2.84 -9.92
N GLY A 136 15.08 2.86 -8.71
CA GLY A 136 15.12 1.68 -7.84
C GLY A 136 13.73 1.20 -7.46
N ALA A 137 13.60 -0.09 -7.19
CA ALA A 137 12.36 -0.69 -6.74
C ALA A 137 11.98 -0.20 -5.34
N ASP A 138 10.68 -0.08 -5.08
CA ASP A 138 10.18 0.19 -3.75
C ASP A 138 10.38 -1.04 -2.86
N GLN A 139 10.68 -0.81 -1.59
CA GLN A 139 10.97 -1.84 -0.60
C GLN A 139 9.88 -1.87 0.46
N HIS A 140 9.44 -3.05 0.85
CA HIS A 140 8.46 -3.25 1.91
C HIS A 140 9.14 -3.89 3.12
N ALA A 141 8.85 -3.38 4.31
CA ALA A 141 9.32 -3.95 5.55
C ALA A 141 8.25 -3.80 6.63
N THR A 142 8.31 -4.68 7.64
CA THR A 142 7.44 -4.60 8.81
C THR A 142 8.22 -4.08 10.00
N ILE A 143 7.65 -3.15 10.75
CA ILE A 143 8.20 -2.67 12.01
C ILE A 143 7.32 -3.09 13.17
N HIS A 144 7.91 -3.86 14.10
CA HIS A 144 7.23 -4.22 15.35
C HIS A 144 7.49 -3.15 16.41
N MET A 145 6.43 -2.66 17.03
CA MET A 145 6.50 -1.65 18.09
C MET A 145 5.44 -1.90 19.16
N THR A 146 5.61 -1.29 20.33
CA THR A 146 4.66 -1.39 21.42
C THR A 146 3.64 -0.24 21.35
N VAL A 147 2.48 -0.42 21.99
CA VAL A 147 1.47 0.66 22.11
C VAL A 147 2.02 1.91 22.81
N PRO A 148 2.83 1.81 23.90
CA PRO A 148 3.49 2.97 24.50
C PRO A 148 4.42 3.72 23.52
N GLU A 149 5.15 3.02 22.68
CA GLU A 149 6.01 3.66 21.66
C GLU A 149 5.19 4.39 20.59
N SER A 150 4.07 3.81 20.18
CA SER A 150 3.14 4.53 19.29
C SER A 150 2.53 5.76 19.98
N TYR A 151 2.22 5.67 21.26
CA TYR A 151 1.64 6.77 22.01
C TYR A 151 2.58 7.98 22.08
N SER A 152 3.86 7.74 22.37
CA SER A 152 4.88 8.79 22.55
C SER A 152 5.57 9.20 21.25
N GLY A 153 5.55 8.33 20.22
CA GLY A 153 6.46 8.38 19.09
C GLY A 153 7.85 7.84 19.47
N THR A 154 8.60 7.36 18.51
CA THR A 154 9.92 6.79 18.74
C THR A 154 10.84 6.99 17.55
N LYS A 155 12.14 6.89 17.78
CA LYS A 155 13.16 6.78 16.75
C LYS A 155 13.77 5.40 16.82
N ARG A 156 13.93 4.75 15.67
CA ARG A 156 14.54 3.42 15.57
C ARG A 156 15.51 3.36 14.41
N THR A 157 16.60 2.65 14.62
CA THR A 157 17.52 2.26 13.54
C THR A 157 17.08 0.92 12.98
N LEU A 158 16.82 0.89 11.67
CA LEU A 158 16.46 -0.32 10.93
C LEU A 158 17.65 -0.76 10.09
N ALA A 159 18.02 -2.02 10.18
CA ALA A 159 18.99 -2.65 9.31
C ALA A 159 18.26 -3.20 8.07
N LEU A 160 18.42 -2.53 6.94
CA LEU A 160 17.83 -2.92 5.66
C LEU A 160 18.86 -3.66 4.82
N ARG A 161 18.47 -4.83 4.31
CA ARG A 161 19.27 -5.55 3.34
C ARG A 161 18.92 -5.06 1.94
N SER A 162 19.89 -4.58 1.21
CA SER A 162 19.78 -4.22 -0.20
C SER A 162 20.72 -5.06 -1.02
N VAL A 163 20.33 -5.38 -2.25
CA VAL A 163 21.22 -5.99 -3.23
C VAL A 163 21.75 -4.87 -4.11
N GLU A 164 23.05 -4.66 -4.08
CA GLU A 164 23.73 -3.71 -4.96
C GLU A 164 24.55 -4.51 -5.98
N LEU A 165 24.59 -4.04 -7.23
CA LEU A 165 25.45 -4.59 -8.26
C LEU A 165 26.78 -3.83 -8.21
N ASP A 166 27.88 -4.55 -8.21
CA ASP A 166 29.21 -3.95 -8.39
C ASP A 166 29.44 -3.53 -9.86
N ASP A 167 30.59 -2.88 -10.11
CA ASP A 167 30.96 -2.41 -11.45
C ASP A 167 31.13 -3.58 -12.45
N GLU A 168 31.26 -4.81 -11.97
CA GLU A 168 31.40 -6.05 -12.75
C GLU A 168 30.05 -6.76 -12.96
N GLY A 169 28.94 -6.23 -12.36
CA GLY A 169 27.59 -6.77 -12.47
C GLY A 169 27.29 -7.90 -11.49
N HIS A 170 28.13 -8.16 -10.50
CA HIS A 170 27.85 -9.13 -9.46
C HIS A 170 26.96 -8.53 -8.36
N ALA A 171 25.99 -9.32 -7.90
CA ALA A 171 25.08 -8.92 -6.83
C ALA A 171 25.74 -9.13 -5.47
N HIS A 172 25.90 -8.06 -4.71
CA HIS A 172 26.36 -8.08 -3.33
C HIS A 172 25.26 -7.67 -2.37
N GLU A 173 25.09 -8.44 -1.30
CA GLU A 173 24.17 -8.05 -0.22
C GLU A 173 24.86 -6.99 0.66
N ARG A 174 24.23 -5.83 0.76
CA ARG A 174 24.67 -4.74 1.63
C ARG A 174 23.62 -4.46 2.70
N VAL A 175 24.08 -4.43 3.95
CA VAL A 175 23.26 -3.99 5.07
C VAL A 175 23.44 -2.49 5.25
N ARG A 176 22.33 -1.75 5.16
CA ARG A 176 22.31 -0.32 5.39
C ARG A 176 21.49 0.00 6.63
N GLU A 177 22.07 0.73 7.56
CA GLU A 177 21.37 1.23 8.71
C GLU A 177 20.62 2.52 8.36
N LEU A 178 19.33 2.57 8.71
CA LEU A 178 18.48 3.70 8.48
C LEU A 178 17.82 4.12 9.79
N GLU A 179 18.09 5.35 10.24
CA GLU A 179 17.33 5.95 11.34
C GLU A 179 15.96 6.42 10.85
N VAL A 180 14.90 5.87 11.47
CA VAL A 180 13.52 6.17 11.16
C VAL A 180 12.85 6.82 12.36
N SER A 181 12.27 8.00 12.15
CA SER A 181 11.43 8.67 13.13
C SER A 181 9.97 8.27 12.90
N ILE A 182 9.40 7.58 13.87
CA ILE A 182 8.00 7.15 13.85
C ILE A 182 7.18 8.17 14.62
N PRO A 183 6.21 8.83 13.97
CA PRO A 183 5.40 9.83 14.63
C PRO A 183 4.48 9.18 15.68
N LYS A 184 4.04 9.98 16.65
CA LYS A 184 3.07 9.55 17.64
C LYS A 184 1.70 9.28 17.01
N GLY A 185 1.01 8.27 17.55
CA GLY A 185 -0.35 7.93 17.14
C GLY A 185 -0.45 7.08 15.88
N VAL A 186 0.62 6.43 15.45
CA VAL A 186 0.56 5.43 14.39
C VAL A 186 -0.26 4.22 14.85
N ARG A 187 -0.99 3.61 13.91
CA ARG A 187 -1.88 2.47 14.19
C ARG A 187 -1.33 1.19 13.61
N GLU A 188 -1.83 0.10 14.12
CA GLU A 188 -1.56 -1.20 13.52
C GLU A 188 -2.04 -1.25 12.07
N GLY A 189 -1.25 -1.87 11.20
CA GLY A 189 -1.48 -1.93 9.75
C GLY A 189 -1.24 -0.63 9.00
N GLN A 190 -0.85 0.45 9.69
CA GLN A 190 -0.55 1.73 9.02
C GLN A 190 0.76 1.64 8.25
N MET A 191 0.73 2.13 7.00
CA MET A 191 1.91 2.24 6.16
C MET A 191 2.60 3.60 6.34
N ILE A 192 3.90 3.57 6.62
CA ILE A 192 4.76 4.76 6.69
C ILE A 192 5.67 4.74 5.46
N ARG A 193 5.53 5.74 4.58
CA ARG A 193 6.36 5.89 3.39
C ARG A 193 7.58 6.75 3.69
N LEU A 194 8.75 6.22 3.42
CA LEU A 194 10.03 6.92 3.49
C LEU A 194 10.57 7.10 2.06
N ALA A 195 10.40 8.30 1.53
CA ALA A 195 10.78 8.61 0.16
C ALA A 195 12.28 8.45 -0.08
N GLY A 196 12.65 7.80 -1.18
CA GLY A 196 14.05 7.58 -1.59
C GLY A 196 14.84 6.66 -0.65
N LYS A 197 14.18 5.84 0.17
CA LYS A 197 14.83 4.90 1.11
C LYS A 197 14.68 3.42 0.71
N GLY A 198 14.11 3.15 -0.47
CA GLY A 198 14.03 1.83 -1.08
C GLY A 198 15.34 1.36 -1.72
N GLN A 199 15.26 0.50 -2.73
CA GLN A 199 16.41 0.02 -3.48
C GLN A 199 17.09 1.17 -4.25
N PRO A 200 18.41 1.16 -4.37
CA PRO A 200 19.13 2.13 -5.20
C PRO A 200 18.69 2.02 -6.66
N GLY A 201 18.66 3.14 -7.36
CA GLY A 201 18.44 3.16 -8.80
C GLY A 201 19.67 2.66 -9.55
N MET A 202 19.49 2.27 -10.81
CA MET A 202 20.59 1.95 -11.71
C MET A 202 21.06 3.21 -12.44
N GLY A 203 22.36 3.34 -12.65
CA GLY A 203 22.97 4.54 -13.25
C GLY A 203 22.79 5.77 -12.35
N HIS A 204 22.18 6.83 -12.87
CA HIS A 204 21.83 8.03 -12.11
C HIS A 204 20.34 8.04 -11.70
N GLY A 205 19.63 6.90 -11.81
CA GLY A 205 18.23 6.80 -11.45
C GLY A 205 18.01 7.01 -9.94
N PRO A 206 16.90 7.66 -9.52
CA PRO A 206 16.60 7.88 -8.11
C PRO A 206 16.29 6.54 -7.42
N ALA A 207 16.59 6.46 -6.13
CA ALA A 207 16.20 5.30 -5.31
C ALA A 207 14.66 5.20 -5.23
N GLY A 208 14.17 3.96 -5.02
CA GLY A 208 12.78 3.68 -4.69
C GLY A 208 12.40 4.18 -3.30
N ASP A 209 11.20 3.91 -2.87
CA ASP A 209 10.70 4.27 -1.55
C ASP A 209 10.71 3.05 -0.61
N LEU A 210 10.84 3.31 0.70
CA LEU A 210 10.63 2.28 1.71
C LEU A 210 9.24 2.45 2.31
N LEU A 211 8.45 1.39 2.26
CA LEU A 211 7.12 1.29 2.83
C LEU A 211 7.18 0.42 4.08
N LEU A 212 6.96 1.03 5.25
CA LEU A 212 6.98 0.35 6.53
C LEU A 212 5.55 0.07 7.01
N GLU A 213 5.21 -1.20 7.14
CA GLU A 213 3.97 -1.63 7.80
C GLU A 213 4.18 -1.69 9.31
N VAL A 214 3.35 -0.99 10.06
CA VAL A 214 3.38 -1.00 11.53
C VAL A 214 2.62 -2.21 12.05
N LYS A 215 3.28 -3.02 12.91
CA LYS A 215 2.63 -4.09 13.68
C LYS A 215 2.91 -3.89 15.16
N PHE A 216 1.86 -4.03 15.98
CA PHE A 216 2.05 -4.01 17.42
C PHE A 216 2.55 -5.36 17.92
N ALA A 217 3.53 -5.30 18.83
CA ALA A 217 3.96 -6.47 19.57
C ALA A 217 2.87 -6.86 20.58
N ASP A 218 2.69 -8.16 20.77
CA ASP A 218 1.81 -8.66 21.81
C ASP A 218 2.26 -8.20 23.20
N ASP A 219 1.38 -7.50 23.90
CA ASP A 219 1.62 -7.00 25.26
C ASP A 219 0.39 -7.31 26.13
N LYS A 220 0.63 -7.95 27.28
CA LYS A 220 -0.45 -8.30 28.21
C LYS A 220 -1.10 -7.07 28.85
N ARG A 221 -0.36 -6.00 29.00
CA ARG A 221 -0.81 -4.76 29.66
C ARG A 221 -1.49 -3.80 28.70
N TRP A 222 -1.06 -3.80 27.44
CA TRP A 222 -1.46 -2.82 26.46
C TRP A 222 -1.96 -3.46 25.18
N HIS A 223 -3.14 -3.05 24.75
CA HIS A 223 -3.71 -3.44 23.46
C HIS A 223 -4.30 -2.21 22.78
N ALA A 224 -4.29 -2.16 21.45
CA ALA A 224 -4.91 -1.06 20.71
C ALA A 224 -5.83 -1.61 19.61
N GLU A 225 -7.00 -1.01 19.49
CA GLU A 225 -7.96 -1.28 18.42
C GLU A 225 -8.23 0.04 17.67
N GLY A 226 -7.68 0.16 16.48
CA GLY A 226 -7.74 1.40 15.73
C GLY A 226 -7.05 2.58 16.45
N LYS A 227 -7.83 3.50 17.03
CA LYS A 227 -7.33 4.63 17.85
C LYS A 227 -7.48 4.39 19.35
N ASP A 228 -8.32 3.44 19.73
CA ASP A 228 -8.63 3.18 21.11
C ASP A 228 -7.54 2.33 21.76
N VAL A 229 -7.22 2.64 23.01
CA VAL A 229 -6.20 1.93 23.78
C VAL A 229 -6.88 1.22 24.95
N TYR A 230 -6.53 -0.04 25.14
CA TYR A 230 -6.96 -0.86 26.26
C TYR A 230 -5.77 -1.08 27.18
N GLN A 231 -5.91 -0.72 28.44
CA GLN A 231 -4.91 -0.94 29.48
C GLN A 231 -5.46 -1.85 30.56
N GLN A 232 -4.78 -2.98 30.78
CA GLN A 232 -5.07 -3.82 31.95
C GLN A 232 -4.58 -3.13 33.23
N VAL A 233 -5.46 -3.01 34.22
CA VAL A 233 -5.20 -2.35 35.50
C VAL A 233 -5.65 -3.20 36.65
N HIS A 234 -4.82 -3.30 37.69
CA HIS A 234 -5.11 -4.11 38.86
C HIS A 234 -5.90 -3.32 39.88
N VAL A 235 -6.92 -3.96 40.44
CA VAL A 235 -7.70 -3.47 41.58
C VAL A 235 -7.77 -4.56 42.66
N THR A 236 -7.82 -4.13 43.90
CA THR A 236 -8.00 -5.09 45.01
C THR A 236 -9.44 -5.53 45.13
N PRO A 237 -9.72 -6.72 45.75
CA PRO A 237 -11.08 -7.20 45.93
C PRO A 237 -12.00 -6.22 46.65
N TRP A 238 -11.51 -5.51 47.65
CA TRP A 238 -12.30 -4.51 48.38
C TRP A 238 -12.56 -3.25 47.52
N GLN A 239 -11.63 -2.82 46.69
CA GLN A 239 -11.88 -1.72 45.74
C GLN A 239 -12.93 -2.12 44.71
N ALA A 240 -12.89 -3.36 44.21
CA ALA A 240 -13.87 -3.85 43.27
C ALA A 240 -15.25 -4.02 43.90
N ALA A 241 -15.33 -4.58 45.15
CA ALA A 241 -16.57 -4.84 45.85
C ALA A 241 -17.24 -3.55 46.36
N LEU A 242 -16.49 -2.69 47.03
CA LEU A 242 -17.01 -1.48 47.68
C LEU A 242 -17.05 -0.29 46.74
N GLY A 243 -16.25 -0.29 45.67
CA GLY A 243 -16.10 0.81 44.77
C GLY A 243 -15.29 1.96 45.40
N GLY A 244 -15.38 3.13 44.74
CA GLY A 244 -14.74 4.35 45.21
C GLY A 244 -13.62 4.85 44.29
N PRO A 245 -12.97 5.97 44.67
CA PRO A 245 -11.92 6.55 43.87
C PRO A 245 -10.64 5.71 43.94
N VAL A 246 -10.11 5.35 42.77
CA VAL A 246 -8.84 4.62 42.60
C VAL A 246 -7.95 5.42 41.65
N GLU A 247 -6.68 5.52 41.98
CA GLU A 247 -5.69 6.17 41.15
C GLU A 247 -5.08 5.17 40.17
N PHE A 248 -5.10 5.49 38.87
CA PHE A 248 -4.54 4.69 37.81
C PHE A 248 -3.45 5.45 37.06
N HIS A 249 -2.31 4.80 36.90
CA HIS A 249 -1.20 5.31 36.06
C HIS A 249 -1.35 4.78 34.64
N THR A 250 -1.49 5.71 33.70
CA THR A 250 -1.74 5.41 32.29
C THR A 250 -0.73 6.08 31.37
N LEU A 251 -0.74 5.77 30.07
CA LEU A 251 0.08 6.45 29.07
C LEU A 251 -0.27 7.95 28.95
N ALA A 252 -1.52 8.31 29.24
CA ALA A 252 -1.99 9.69 29.19
C ALA A 252 -1.76 10.47 30.49
N GLY A 253 -1.13 9.86 31.48
CA GLY A 253 -0.90 10.41 32.83
C GLY A 253 -1.65 9.65 33.91
N THR A 254 -1.67 10.23 35.12
CA THR A 254 -2.34 9.64 36.28
C THR A 254 -3.75 10.18 36.39
N PHE A 255 -4.73 9.30 36.59
CA PHE A 255 -6.14 9.63 36.73
C PHE A 255 -6.74 9.01 37.99
N GLN A 256 -7.51 9.79 38.74
CA GLN A 256 -8.36 9.25 39.78
C GLN A 256 -9.74 8.96 39.20
N ILE A 257 -10.15 7.69 39.21
CA ILE A 257 -11.40 7.23 38.60
C ILE A 257 -12.21 6.50 39.64
N SER A 258 -13.49 6.81 39.71
CA SER A 258 -14.43 6.09 40.58
C SER A 258 -14.73 4.71 39.98
N VAL A 259 -14.30 3.67 40.67
CA VAL A 259 -14.67 2.28 40.38
C VAL A 259 -16.08 2.06 40.91
N PRO A 260 -17.05 1.62 40.08
CA PRO A 260 -18.39 1.31 40.59
C PRO A 260 -18.37 0.11 41.53
N PRO A 261 -19.18 0.13 42.61
CA PRO A 261 -19.26 -1.04 43.52
C PRO A 261 -19.76 -2.27 42.77
N GLY A 262 -19.28 -3.44 43.21
CA GLY A 262 -19.60 -4.73 42.56
C GLY A 262 -18.94 -4.93 41.21
N SER A 263 -17.86 -4.18 40.89
CA SER A 263 -17.11 -4.36 39.65
C SER A 263 -16.47 -5.73 39.58
N GLN A 264 -16.50 -6.34 38.41
CA GLN A 264 -15.90 -7.65 38.13
C GLN A 264 -14.65 -7.50 37.25
N SER A 265 -13.79 -8.52 37.23
CA SER A 265 -12.69 -8.58 36.27
C SER A 265 -13.23 -8.52 34.84
N GLY A 266 -12.51 -7.80 33.95
CA GLY A 266 -12.92 -7.54 32.57
C GLY A 266 -13.82 -6.30 32.41
N ARG A 267 -14.31 -5.67 33.49
CA ARG A 267 -15.07 -4.43 33.39
C ARG A 267 -14.19 -3.33 32.81
N LYS A 268 -14.71 -2.61 31.81
CA LYS A 268 -14.01 -1.53 31.11
C LYS A 268 -14.48 -0.16 31.65
N LEU A 269 -13.52 0.68 32.07
CA LEU A 269 -13.76 2.06 32.46
C LEU A 269 -13.20 2.98 31.38
N ARG A 270 -14.05 3.78 30.73
CA ARG A 270 -13.69 4.63 29.59
C ARG A 270 -13.21 6.00 30.02
N ILE A 271 -12.08 6.43 29.50
CA ILE A 271 -11.54 7.78 29.61
C ILE A 271 -11.51 8.39 28.20
N ARG A 272 -12.43 9.33 27.96
CA ARG A 272 -12.61 9.90 26.62
C ARG A 272 -11.38 10.70 26.16
N GLY A 273 -11.02 10.53 24.87
CA GLY A 273 -9.98 11.29 24.22
C GLY A 273 -8.57 11.03 24.73
N LYS A 274 -8.32 9.89 25.41
CA LYS A 274 -7.02 9.49 25.98
C LYS A 274 -6.42 8.24 25.35
N GLY A 275 -6.97 7.80 24.20
CA GLY A 275 -6.40 6.78 23.35
C GLY A 275 -5.20 7.27 22.54
N LEU A 276 -4.88 6.64 21.40
CA LEU A 276 -3.76 7.04 20.55
C LEU A 276 -3.92 8.48 20.08
N PRO A 277 -2.84 9.29 20.15
CA PRO A 277 -2.84 10.68 19.70
C PRO A 277 -3.17 10.78 18.21
N ALA A 278 -4.16 11.62 17.87
CA ALA A 278 -4.57 11.90 16.51
C ALA A 278 -5.25 13.28 16.46
N LYS A 279 -5.62 13.76 15.25
CA LYS A 279 -6.46 14.95 15.11
C LYS A 279 -7.77 14.80 15.91
N GLU A 280 -8.35 13.60 15.85
CA GLU A 280 -9.42 13.15 16.72
C GLU A 280 -8.89 11.93 17.48
N PRO A 281 -8.44 12.11 18.74
CA PRO A 281 -7.86 11.03 19.53
C PRO A 281 -8.92 9.95 19.83
N GLY A 282 -8.46 8.72 19.98
CA GLY A 282 -9.30 7.64 20.49
C GLY A 282 -9.56 7.73 21.97
N ASP A 283 -10.17 6.73 22.56
CA ASP A 283 -10.45 6.63 23.99
C ASP A 283 -9.50 5.63 24.65
N LEU A 284 -9.31 5.80 25.95
CA LEU A 284 -8.58 4.84 26.78
C LEU A 284 -9.59 4.04 27.60
N TYR A 285 -9.50 2.74 27.51
CA TYR A 285 -10.28 1.80 28.30
C TYR A 285 -9.38 1.12 29.33
N LEU A 286 -9.69 1.34 30.62
CA LEU A 286 -9.07 0.61 31.70
C LEU A 286 -9.85 -0.69 31.91
N VAL A 287 -9.20 -1.82 31.66
CA VAL A 287 -9.78 -3.15 31.85
C VAL A 287 -9.40 -3.61 33.25
N LEU A 288 -10.37 -3.70 34.14
CA LEU A 288 -10.14 -4.08 35.53
C LEU A 288 -9.73 -5.55 35.63
N GLU A 289 -8.68 -5.83 36.40
CA GLU A 289 -8.28 -7.15 36.82
C GLU A 289 -8.21 -7.18 38.33
N ILE A 290 -9.03 -8.05 38.97
CA ILE A 290 -9.04 -8.18 40.41
C ILE A 290 -7.85 -9.03 40.83
N THR A 291 -6.93 -8.44 41.55
CA THR A 291 -5.74 -9.11 42.07
C THR A 291 -5.81 -9.22 43.60
N VAL A 292 -5.69 -10.45 44.11
CA VAL A 292 -5.68 -10.70 45.54
C VAL A 292 -4.27 -10.49 46.09
N PRO A 293 -4.04 -9.49 46.96
CA PRO A 293 -2.74 -9.28 47.58
C PRO A 293 -2.38 -10.46 48.51
N VAL A 294 -1.12 -10.88 48.47
CA VAL A 294 -0.62 -11.92 49.33
C VAL A 294 -0.47 -11.37 50.75
N PRO A 295 -1.10 -12.01 51.77
CA PRO A 295 -0.99 -11.55 53.17
C PRO A 295 0.41 -11.84 53.72
N THR A 296 1.10 -10.78 54.14
CA THR A 296 2.46 -10.87 54.72
C THR A 296 2.47 -10.79 56.25
N THR A 297 1.39 -10.24 56.87
CA THR A 297 1.26 -10.10 58.31
C THR A 297 0.12 -10.97 58.85
N ASP A 298 0.17 -11.26 60.16
CA ASP A 298 -0.91 -12.03 60.82
C ASP A 298 -2.23 -11.25 60.82
N ALA A 299 -2.20 -9.96 60.97
CA ALA A 299 -3.40 -9.12 60.88
C ALA A 299 -4.07 -9.21 59.47
N GLN A 300 -3.28 -9.27 58.42
CA GLN A 300 -3.80 -9.45 57.05
C GLN A 300 -4.42 -10.84 56.86
N ARG A 301 -3.79 -11.90 57.43
CA ARG A 301 -4.34 -13.26 57.41
C ARG A 301 -5.66 -13.34 58.16
N GLU A 302 -5.74 -12.70 59.32
CA GLU A 302 -6.96 -12.64 60.13
C GLU A 302 -8.09 -11.89 59.38
N ALA A 303 -7.76 -10.79 58.69
CA ALA A 303 -8.74 -10.06 57.86
C ALA A 303 -9.33 -10.96 56.76
N TYR A 304 -8.51 -11.71 56.04
CA TYR A 304 -9.00 -12.68 55.04
C TYR A 304 -9.83 -13.78 55.67
N ALA A 305 -9.44 -14.31 56.85
CA ALA A 305 -10.21 -15.30 57.59
C ALA A 305 -11.57 -14.72 58.03
N ALA A 306 -11.61 -13.47 58.50
CA ALA A 306 -12.86 -12.81 58.82
C ALA A 306 -13.77 -12.64 57.60
N LEU A 307 -13.21 -12.25 56.47
CA LEU A 307 -13.95 -12.17 55.19
C LEU A 307 -14.55 -13.52 54.82
N ALA A 308 -13.74 -14.59 54.86
CA ALA A 308 -14.21 -15.95 54.57
C ALA A 308 -15.37 -16.40 55.52
N ARG A 309 -15.29 -16.05 56.80
CA ARG A 309 -16.38 -16.31 57.77
C ARG A 309 -17.64 -15.53 57.42
N ALA A 310 -17.51 -14.28 57.02
CA ALA A 310 -18.66 -13.41 56.73
C ALA A 310 -19.44 -13.84 55.48
N PHE A 311 -18.76 -14.34 54.46
CA PHE A 311 -19.39 -14.76 53.20
C PHE A 311 -19.67 -16.26 53.12
N GLY A 312 -19.16 -17.06 54.06
CA GLY A 312 -19.23 -18.51 53.99
C GLY A 312 -18.37 -19.07 52.85
N ASN A 313 -18.38 -20.42 52.69
CA ASN A 313 -17.80 -21.02 51.47
C ASN A 313 -18.84 -20.90 50.36
N PRO A 314 -18.63 -20.09 49.34
CA PRO A 314 -19.47 -20.15 48.16
C PRO A 314 -19.15 -21.46 47.45
N THR A 315 -19.86 -22.53 47.82
CA THR A 315 -19.96 -23.73 46.96
C THR A 315 -20.50 -23.24 45.65
N ASN A 316 -19.82 -23.58 44.54
CA ASN A 316 -20.14 -23.32 43.15
C ASN A 316 -21.59 -22.87 42.94
N ARG A 317 -21.85 -21.56 42.96
CA ARG A 317 -23.08 -21.04 42.42
C ARG A 317 -22.88 -20.98 40.90
N GLU A 318 -23.18 -22.09 40.26
CA GLU A 318 -23.77 -22.05 38.93
C GLU A 318 -25.07 -21.26 39.11
N ASP A 319 -25.23 -20.27 38.22
CA ASP A 319 -26.43 -19.49 38.01
C ASP A 319 -26.87 -18.45 39.05
N SER A 320 -26.50 -17.22 38.75
CA SER A 320 -27.38 -16.07 38.91
C SER A 320 -27.01 -15.05 37.85
N ALA A 321 -27.19 -15.41 36.57
CA ALA A 321 -27.49 -14.47 35.51
C ALA A 321 -29.04 -14.35 35.48
N ALA A 322 -29.55 -13.24 35.98
CA ALA A 322 -30.86 -12.70 35.66
C ALA A 322 -30.68 -11.21 35.33
#